data_ec4868108c01dd36e5bc446a9939a7a2
#
_entry.id   ec4868108c01dd36e5bc446a9939a7a2
#
_cell.length_a   1.000
_cell.length_b   1.000
_cell.length_c   1.000
_cell.angle_alpha   90.00
_cell.angle_beta   90.00
_cell.angle_gamma   90.00
#
_symmetry.space_group_name_H-M   'P 1'
#
loop_
_entity.id
_entity.type
_entity.pdbx_description
1 polymer ?
#
loop_
_entity_poly.entity_id
_entity_poly.type
_entity_poly.pdbx_seq_one_letter_code
_entity_poly.pdbx_strand_id
1 'polypeptide(L)'
;MTLDNVTNELGDQNIVWTDGTPLTEKEYNHLEIGVVDVSGFYKAIRETFSEEEYKVLEIGKDRIEVALVVNPNGEILEVGWSIYVSPRTDAITPDQFALFEQNIKKYVTYTVTEDMKRVQFFRTIHNLNFGLLGVKYRTMEPDLVLDSL
;
A
#
# COMPACT_ATOMS: atom_id res chain seq x y z
N MET A 1 0.56 3.36 -15.77
CA MET A 1 1.34 4.52 -15.27
C MET A 1 1.80 4.24 -13.85
N THR A 2 3.04 4.56 -13.55
CA THR A 2 3.62 4.39 -12.22
C THR A 2 3.99 5.76 -11.66
N LEU A 3 3.60 6.02 -10.41
CA LEU A 3 3.91 7.26 -9.71
C LEU A 3 4.65 6.90 -8.42
N ASP A 4 5.83 7.46 -8.24
CA ASP A 4 6.64 7.24 -7.04
C ASP A 4 7.14 8.58 -6.51
N ASN A 5 7.31 8.65 -5.20
CA ASN A 5 7.99 9.76 -4.57
C ASN A 5 9.46 9.75 -5.02
N VAL A 6 9.97 10.91 -5.43
CA VAL A 6 11.36 11.04 -5.90
C VAL A 6 12.39 10.66 -4.83
N THR A 7 12.00 10.63 -3.56
CA THR A 7 12.87 10.21 -2.46
C THR A 7 12.85 8.69 -2.22
N ASN A 8 12.03 7.94 -2.94
CA ASN A 8 11.99 6.49 -2.81
C ASN A 8 13.29 5.89 -3.35
N GLU A 9 13.94 5.06 -2.54
CA GLU A 9 15.23 4.45 -2.86
C GLU A 9 15.18 2.93 -2.81
N LEU A 10 14.33 2.37 -1.96
CA LEU A 10 14.30 0.94 -1.66
C LEU A 10 13.41 0.13 -2.60
N GLY A 11 12.50 0.79 -3.31
CA GLY A 11 11.54 0.11 -4.18
C GLY A 11 12.18 -0.74 -5.28
N ASP A 12 13.33 -0.31 -5.80
CA ASP A 12 14.05 -0.99 -6.88
C ASP A 12 15.28 -1.76 -6.40
N GLN A 13 15.56 -1.76 -5.10
CA GLN A 13 16.70 -2.46 -4.55
C GLN A 13 16.37 -3.92 -4.24
N ASN A 14 17.39 -4.78 -4.29
CA ASN A 14 17.24 -6.16 -3.89
C ASN A 14 16.98 -6.25 -2.38
N ILE A 15 16.06 -7.15 -2.00
CA ILE A 15 15.86 -7.49 -0.59
C ILE A 15 17.12 -8.17 -0.08
N VAL A 16 17.57 -7.77 1.09
CA VAL A 16 18.79 -8.29 1.70
C VAL A 16 18.50 -8.77 3.12
N TRP A 17 19.29 -9.78 3.56
CA TRP A 17 19.30 -10.19 4.95
C TRP A 17 19.84 -9.04 5.83
N THR A 18 19.66 -9.17 7.14
CA THR A 18 20.14 -8.14 8.08
C THR A 18 21.65 -7.90 7.96
N ASP A 19 22.42 -8.89 7.53
CA ASP A 19 23.87 -8.76 7.31
C ASP A 19 24.24 -8.14 5.95
N GLY A 20 23.25 -7.80 5.13
CA GLY A 20 23.45 -7.17 3.84
C GLY A 20 23.61 -8.12 2.66
N THR A 21 23.61 -9.45 2.89
CA THR A 21 23.66 -10.41 1.79
C THR A 21 22.31 -10.49 1.07
N PRO A 22 22.31 -10.59 -0.28
CA PRO A 22 21.05 -10.67 -1.02
C PRO A 22 20.32 -11.98 -0.80
N LEU A 23 18.98 -11.91 -0.76
CA LEU A 23 18.14 -13.08 -0.82
C LEU A 23 17.97 -13.51 -2.27
N THR A 24 17.83 -14.83 -2.47
CA THR A 24 17.29 -15.34 -3.72
C THR A 24 15.77 -15.15 -3.72
N GLU A 25 15.15 -15.15 -4.90
CA GLU A 25 13.70 -15.09 -5.04
C GLU A 25 13.03 -16.23 -4.27
N LYS A 26 13.60 -17.44 -4.34
CA LYS A 26 13.11 -18.60 -3.61
C LYS A 26 13.14 -18.38 -2.10
N GLU A 27 14.22 -17.81 -1.58
CA GLU A 27 14.33 -17.50 -0.15
C GLU A 27 13.28 -16.49 0.27
N TYR A 28 13.12 -15.42 -0.51
CA TYR A 28 12.11 -14.41 -0.24
C TYR A 28 10.70 -15.00 -0.20
N ASN A 29 10.38 -15.87 -1.16
CA ASN A 29 9.06 -16.49 -1.25
C ASN A 29 8.74 -17.46 -0.10
N HIS A 30 9.74 -17.88 0.65
CA HIS A 30 9.56 -18.73 1.82
C HIS A 30 9.46 -17.96 3.15
N LEU A 31 9.64 -16.63 3.11
CA LEU A 31 9.47 -15.82 4.30
C LEU A 31 7.99 -15.69 4.66
N GLU A 32 7.70 -15.87 5.94
CA GLU A 32 6.37 -15.60 6.47
C GLU A 32 6.27 -14.11 6.77
N ILE A 33 5.55 -13.38 5.91
CA ILE A 33 5.33 -11.94 6.07
C ILE A 33 4.06 -11.74 6.87
N GLY A 34 4.08 -10.78 7.78
CA GLY A 34 2.93 -10.43 8.59
C GLY A 34 1.78 -9.84 7.77
N VAL A 35 0.64 -9.71 8.42
CA VAL A 35 -0.59 -9.24 7.79
C VAL A 35 -0.70 -7.74 7.94
N VAL A 36 -1.13 -7.07 6.87
CA VAL A 36 -1.39 -5.62 6.90
C VAL A 36 -2.60 -5.33 7.78
N ASP A 37 -2.55 -4.20 8.49
CA ASP A 37 -3.70 -3.66 9.20
C ASP A 37 -4.65 -2.99 8.21
N VAL A 38 -5.69 -3.70 7.79
CA VAL A 38 -6.66 -3.18 6.81
C VAL A 38 -7.44 -1.99 7.34
N SER A 39 -7.65 -1.89 8.66
CA SER A 39 -8.32 -0.72 9.24
C SER A 39 -7.49 0.54 9.08
N GLY A 40 -6.17 0.41 9.09
CA GLY A 40 -5.24 1.51 8.81
C GLY A 40 -5.36 2.02 7.39
N PHE A 41 -5.48 1.13 6.41
CA PHE A 41 -5.75 1.50 5.02
C PHE A 41 -7.07 2.23 4.88
N TYR A 42 -8.11 1.71 5.53
CA TYR A 42 -9.43 2.34 5.50
C TYR A 42 -9.37 3.76 6.05
N LYS A 43 -8.68 3.95 7.16
CA LYS A 43 -8.49 5.27 7.76
C LYS A 43 -7.69 6.21 6.86
N ALA A 44 -6.63 5.70 6.23
CA ALA A 44 -5.85 6.48 5.28
C ALA A 44 -6.70 6.99 4.11
N ILE A 45 -7.57 6.15 3.58
CA ILE A 45 -8.50 6.53 2.51
C ILE A 45 -9.45 7.65 2.99
N ARG A 46 -10.04 7.48 4.15
CA ARG A 46 -10.99 8.46 4.69
C ARG A 46 -10.34 9.81 5.00
N GLU A 47 -9.12 9.80 5.44
CA GLU A 47 -8.38 11.04 5.73
C GLU A 47 -7.85 11.71 4.46
N THR A 48 -7.84 11.01 3.35
CA THR A 48 -7.33 11.53 2.07
C THR A 48 -8.45 12.07 1.19
N PHE A 49 -9.55 11.34 1.07
CA PHE A 49 -10.63 11.65 0.13
C PHE A 49 -11.89 12.09 0.88
N SER A 50 -12.53 13.17 0.40
CA SER A 50 -13.87 13.52 0.82
C SER A 50 -14.87 12.47 0.32
N GLU A 51 -16.08 12.46 0.88
CA GLU A 51 -17.14 11.55 0.42
C GLU A 51 -17.46 11.78 -1.06
N GLU A 52 -17.49 13.03 -1.49
CA GLU A 52 -17.75 13.38 -2.90
C GLU A 52 -16.63 12.90 -3.83
N GLU A 53 -15.39 13.11 -3.44
CA GLU A 53 -14.23 12.63 -4.18
C GLU A 53 -14.22 11.10 -4.26
N TYR A 54 -14.52 10.44 -3.16
CA TYR A 54 -14.60 8.99 -3.11
C TYR A 54 -15.69 8.45 -4.03
N LYS A 55 -16.86 9.09 -4.10
CA LYS A 55 -17.94 8.68 -5.00
C LYS A 55 -17.52 8.65 -6.46
N VAL A 56 -16.70 9.60 -6.88
CA VAL A 56 -16.20 9.63 -8.26
C VAL A 56 -15.34 8.38 -8.53
N LEU A 57 -14.47 8.02 -7.60
CA LEU A 57 -13.62 6.83 -7.71
C LEU A 57 -14.46 5.53 -7.68
N GLU A 58 -15.46 5.49 -6.81
CA GLU A 58 -16.37 4.35 -6.69
C GLU A 58 -17.17 4.12 -7.98
N ILE A 59 -17.77 5.19 -8.53
CA ILE A 59 -18.55 5.12 -9.76
C ILE A 59 -17.68 4.70 -10.94
N GLY A 60 -16.46 5.22 -11.00
CA GLY A 60 -15.48 4.86 -12.02
C GLY A 60 -14.92 3.45 -11.85
N LYS A 61 -15.13 2.83 -10.69
CA LYS A 61 -14.54 1.54 -10.32
C LYS A 61 -13.02 1.57 -10.46
N ASP A 62 -12.44 2.69 -10.06
CA ASP A 62 -10.99 2.91 -10.20
C ASP A 62 -10.21 1.91 -9.36
N ARG A 63 -9.05 1.51 -9.88
CA ARG A 63 -8.17 0.54 -9.24
C ARG A 63 -6.76 1.11 -9.20
N ILE A 64 -6.15 0.99 -8.04
CA ILE A 64 -4.78 1.42 -7.81
C ILE A 64 -4.01 0.27 -7.17
N GLU A 65 -2.86 -0.03 -7.73
CA GLU A 65 -1.91 -0.93 -7.11
C GLU A 65 -0.98 -0.12 -6.22
N VAL A 66 -0.88 -0.51 -4.96
CA VAL A 66 -0.03 0.15 -3.97
C VAL A 66 1.13 -0.77 -3.65
N ALA A 67 2.34 -0.32 -3.92
CA ALA A 67 3.55 -1.02 -3.53
C ALA A 67 4.10 -0.40 -2.26
N LEU A 68 4.35 -1.22 -1.25
CA LEU A 68 4.85 -0.77 0.05
C LEU A 68 6.21 -1.36 0.32
N VAL A 69 7.12 -0.54 0.82
CA VAL A 69 8.36 -0.99 1.45
C VAL A 69 8.17 -0.88 2.95
N VAL A 70 8.41 -1.98 3.65
CA VAL A 70 8.08 -2.13 5.06
C VAL A 70 9.33 -2.54 5.83
N ASN A 71 9.56 -1.92 6.99
CA ASN A 71 10.69 -2.27 7.85
C ASN A 71 10.35 -3.47 8.76
N PRO A 72 11.35 -4.05 9.45
CA PRO A 72 11.12 -5.18 10.35
C PRO A 72 10.19 -4.91 11.54
N ASN A 73 9.88 -3.66 11.81
CA ASN A 73 8.92 -3.27 12.86
C ASN A 73 7.49 -3.16 12.35
N GLY A 74 7.26 -3.42 11.06
CA GLY A 74 5.93 -3.31 10.45
C GLY A 74 5.55 -1.91 10.01
N GLU A 75 6.50 -0.97 10.02
CA GLU A 75 6.25 0.41 9.62
C GLU A 75 6.49 0.60 8.12
N ILE A 76 5.69 1.44 7.50
CA ILE A 76 5.78 1.74 6.06
C ILE A 76 6.88 2.77 5.84
N LEU A 77 7.88 2.40 5.04
CA LEU A 77 9.00 3.27 4.70
C LEU A 77 8.78 4.03 3.39
N GLU A 78 8.25 3.34 2.38
CA GLU A 78 8.05 3.91 1.05
C GLU A 78 6.74 3.42 0.47
N VAL A 79 6.11 4.26 -0.34
CA VAL A 79 4.87 3.96 -1.05
C VAL A 79 5.09 4.26 -2.53
N GLY A 80 4.79 3.29 -3.37
CA GLY A 80 4.79 3.44 -4.82
C GLY A 80 3.39 3.15 -5.36
N TRP A 81 3.08 3.68 -6.53
CA TRP A 81 1.76 3.60 -7.12
C TRP A 81 1.84 3.07 -8.53
N SER A 82 0.96 2.13 -8.87
CA SER A 82 0.64 1.79 -10.24
C SER A 82 -0.83 2.03 -10.47
N ILE A 83 -1.14 2.84 -11.47
CA ILE A 83 -2.50 3.23 -11.80
C ILE A 83 -2.89 2.49 -13.07
N TYR A 84 -3.92 1.66 -12.98
CA TYR A 84 -4.47 1.00 -14.16
C TYR A 84 -5.19 2.02 -15.02
N VAL A 85 -5.08 1.86 -16.34
CA VAL A 85 -5.73 2.76 -17.28
C VAL A 85 -7.24 2.67 -17.09
N SER A 86 -7.83 3.74 -16.62
CA SER A 86 -9.24 3.92 -16.39
C SER A 86 -9.61 5.31 -16.88
N PRO A 87 -10.84 5.51 -17.39
CA PRO A 87 -11.29 6.86 -17.76
C PRO A 87 -11.28 7.86 -16.60
N ARG A 88 -11.13 7.36 -15.37
CA ARG A 88 -11.17 8.16 -14.15
C ARG A 88 -9.86 8.28 -13.42
N THR A 89 -8.72 7.85 -14.02
CA THR A 89 -7.42 7.94 -13.34
C THR A 89 -7.00 9.37 -13.07
N ASP A 90 -7.54 10.34 -13.81
CA ASP A 90 -7.32 11.75 -13.56
C ASP A 90 -8.12 12.31 -12.38
N ALA A 91 -9.02 11.52 -11.80
CA ALA A 91 -9.80 11.94 -10.64
C ALA A 91 -8.96 12.08 -9.38
N ILE A 92 -7.78 11.46 -9.35
CA ILE A 92 -6.84 11.60 -8.24
C ILE A 92 -5.72 12.54 -8.66
N THR A 93 -5.60 13.65 -7.97
CA THR A 93 -4.56 14.65 -8.26
C THR A 93 -3.22 14.24 -7.66
N PRO A 94 -2.10 14.79 -8.15
CA PRO A 94 -0.79 14.58 -7.52
C PRO A 94 -0.76 14.93 -6.03
N ASP A 95 -1.46 16.00 -5.64
CA ASP A 95 -1.54 16.40 -4.23
C ASP A 95 -2.28 15.38 -3.39
N GLN A 96 -3.33 14.76 -3.94
CA GLN A 96 -4.06 13.69 -3.26
C GLN A 96 -3.19 12.43 -3.12
N PHE A 97 -2.40 12.09 -4.14
CA PHE A 97 -1.45 10.98 -4.02
C PHE A 97 -0.42 11.25 -2.93
N ALA A 98 0.11 12.48 -2.85
CA ALA A 98 1.06 12.85 -1.81
C ALA A 98 0.43 12.76 -0.42
N LEU A 99 -0.79 13.22 -0.26
CA LEU A 99 -1.52 13.13 1.01
C LEU A 99 -1.84 11.68 1.37
N PHE A 100 -2.25 10.88 0.39
CA PHE A 100 -2.54 9.46 0.60
C PHE A 100 -1.28 8.70 1.05
N GLU A 101 -0.13 8.98 0.44
CA GLU A 101 1.15 8.42 0.87
C GLU A 101 1.43 8.77 2.34
N GLN A 102 1.28 10.02 2.72
CA GLN A 102 1.48 10.45 4.11
C GLN A 102 0.54 9.70 5.07
N ASN A 103 -0.73 9.57 4.69
CA ASN A 103 -1.73 8.90 5.52
C ASN A 103 -1.48 7.40 5.61
N ILE A 104 -1.02 6.76 4.53
CA ILE A 104 -0.62 5.35 4.58
C ILE A 104 0.53 5.18 5.56
N LYS A 105 1.57 6.01 5.46
CA LYS A 105 2.71 5.94 6.38
C LYS A 105 2.30 6.19 7.84
N LYS A 106 1.26 6.98 8.05
CA LYS A 106 0.78 7.32 9.39
C LYS A 106 -0.10 6.25 10.02
N TYR A 107 -0.95 5.61 9.23
CA TYR A 107 -2.03 4.76 9.76
C TYR A 107 -1.86 3.27 9.46
N VAL A 108 -1.11 2.91 8.42
CA VAL A 108 -0.96 1.52 8.01
C VAL A 108 0.24 0.89 8.68
N THR A 109 0.03 -0.28 9.27
CA THR A 109 1.09 -1.08 9.89
C THR A 109 0.92 -2.54 9.51
N TYR A 110 1.97 -3.33 9.72
CA TYR A 110 1.93 -4.78 9.57
C TYR A 110 2.13 -5.45 10.93
N THR A 111 1.47 -6.60 11.13
CA THR A 111 1.85 -7.48 12.23
C THR A 111 3.26 -8.00 11.98
N VAL A 112 4.08 -8.12 13.02
CA VAL A 112 5.48 -8.51 12.87
C VAL A 112 5.62 -10.02 13.07
N THR A 113 6.30 -10.70 12.14
CA THR A 113 6.70 -12.10 12.27
C THR A 113 8.19 -12.19 12.55
N GLU A 114 8.65 -13.36 13.00
CA GLU A 114 10.09 -13.58 13.21
C GLU A 114 10.87 -13.51 11.89
N ASP A 115 10.29 -13.97 10.79
CA ASP A 115 10.94 -13.90 9.47
C ASP A 115 11.19 -12.48 9.02
N MET A 116 10.28 -11.55 9.32
CA MET A 116 10.43 -10.13 8.97
C MET A 116 11.67 -9.51 9.61
N LYS A 117 12.07 -10.02 10.78
CA LYS A 117 13.25 -9.52 11.50
C LYS A 117 14.57 -9.98 10.90
N ARG A 118 14.52 -10.89 9.94
CA ARG A 118 15.71 -11.45 9.29
C ARG A 118 16.16 -10.64 8.06
N VAL A 119 15.34 -9.71 7.61
CA VAL A 119 15.63 -8.86 6.45
C VAL A 119 15.68 -7.40 6.86
N GLN A 120 16.35 -6.57 6.06
CA GLN A 120 16.43 -5.14 6.34
C GLN A 120 15.14 -4.42 5.99
N PHE A 121 14.44 -4.89 4.96
CA PHE A 121 13.11 -4.42 4.56
C PHE A 121 12.45 -5.51 3.70
N PHE A 122 11.15 -5.41 3.54
CA PHE A 122 10.42 -6.27 2.61
C PHE A 122 9.42 -5.43 1.81
N ARG A 123 8.92 -6.01 0.71
CA ARG A 123 7.97 -5.32 -0.17
C ARG A 123 6.69 -6.11 -0.29
N THR A 124 5.58 -5.38 -0.37
CA THR A 124 4.25 -5.95 -0.62
C THR A 124 3.52 -5.12 -1.65
N ILE A 125 2.54 -5.73 -2.30
CA ILE A 125 1.70 -5.07 -3.28
C ILE A 125 0.26 -5.35 -2.94
N HIS A 126 -0.57 -4.32 -2.94
CA HIS A 126 -2.00 -4.42 -2.67
C HIS A 126 -2.78 -3.71 -3.77
N ASN A 127 -3.90 -4.31 -4.18
CA ASN A 127 -4.84 -3.67 -5.09
C ASN A 127 -5.97 -3.04 -4.31
N LEU A 128 -6.17 -1.74 -4.53
CA LEU A 128 -7.31 -1.00 -3.99
C LEU A 128 -8.35 -0.85 -5.10
N ASN A 129 -9.49 -1.50 -4.93
CA ASN A 129 -10.61 -1.41 -5.86
C ASN A 129 -11.69 -0.54 -5.22
N PHE A 130 -11.78 0.71 -5.63
CA PHE A 130 -12.70 1.68 -5.03
C PHE A 130 -14.16 1.30 -5.24
N GLY A 131 -14.49 0.56 -6.31
CA GLY A 131 -15.83 0.05 -6.51
C GLY A 131 -16.28 -0.94 -5.44
N LEU A 132 -15.33 -1.73 -4.90
CA LEU A 132 -15.61 -2.71 -3.84
C LEU A 132 -15.54 -2.09 -2.44
N LEU A 133 -14.80 -0.98 -2.27
CA LEU A 133 -14.57 -0.36 -0.98
C LEU A 133 -15.71 0.56 -0.51
N GLY A 134 -16.65 0.92 -1.40
CA GLY A 134 -17.63 1.96 -1.11
C GLY A 134 -18.43 1.76 0.17
N VAL A 135 -18.91 0.55 0.40
CA VAL A 135 -19.69 0.24 1.62
C VAL A 135 -18.79 0.38 2.85
N LYS A 136 -17.58 -0.15 2.80
CA LYS A 136 -16.62 -0.10 3.92
C LYS A 136 -16.21 1.33 4.23
N TYR A 137 -16.02 2.14 3.20
CA TYR A 137 -15.70 3.56 3.37
C TYR A 137 -16.79 4.29 4.17
N ARG A 138 -18.08 4.04 3.85
CA ARG A 138 -19.19 4.72 4.51
C ARG A 138 -19.45 4.22 5.92
N THR A 139 -19.30 2.93 6.14
CA THR A 139 -19.63 2.29 7.42
C THR A 139 -18.46 2.24 8.39
N MET A 140 -17.25 2.54 7.93
CA MET A 140 -16.02 2.42 8.72
C MET A 140 -15.74 0.98 9.20
N GLU A 141 -16.21 -0.01 8.42
CA GLU A 141 -15.94 -1.41 8.75
C GLU A 141 -14.45 -1.71 8.68
N PRO A 142 -13.91 -2.52 9.61
CA PRO A 142 -12.48 -2.80 9.63
C PRO A 142 -12.01 -3.81 8.59
N ASP A 143 -12.91 -4.57 7.98
CA ASP A 143 -12.57 -5.64 7.03
C ASP A 143 -12.54 -5.14 5.58
N LEU A 144 -11.72 -4.13 5.34
CA LEU A 144 -11.47 -3.59 4.01
C LEU A 144 -10.98 -4.69 3.06
N VAL A 145 -11.54 -4.72 1.84
CA VAL A 145 -11.14 -5.72 0.85
C VAL A 145 -9.86 -5.25 0.15
N LEU A 146 -8.79 -6.01 0.31
CA LEU A 146 -7.53 -5.82 -0.37
C LEU A 146 -7.16 -7.10 -1.10
N ASP A 147 -6.72 -6.97 -2.37
CA ASP A 147 -6.15 -8.08 -3.12
C ASP A 147 -4.63 -7.97 -3.03
N SER A 148 -3.98 -8.99 -2.48
CA SER A 148 -2.53 -9.09 -2.42
C SER A 148 -2.01 -9.86 -3.62
N LEU A 149 -1.01 -9.32 -4.28
CA LEU A 149 -0.36 -9.97 -5.41
C LEU A 149 0.89 -10.73 -5.00
#